data_2f97cba75ecba9af1ae69716cd35894b
#
_entry.id   2f97cba75ecba9af1ae69716cd35894b
#
_cell.length_a   1.000
_cell.length_b   1.000
_cell.length_c   1.000
_cell.angle_alpha   90.00
_cell.angle_beta   90.00
_cell.angle_gamma   90.00
#
_symmetry.space_group_name_H-M   'P 1'
#
loop_
_entity.id
_entity.type
_entity.pdbx_description
1 polymer ?
#
loop_
_entity_poly.entity_id
_entity_poly.type
_entity_poly.pdbx_seq_one_letter_code
_entity_poly.pdbx_strand_id
1 'polypeptide(L)'
;MTKFSFKKWGGYSLLFIEIIFFILFPERIQASTLVLAGINQNPNNELSKLLPFVNYLAHHLQSDGFDKGSVRIEKTIPPIATLMKKGKIDLFLGGPFTSVALHQLAKTNFLLQGITEGSDKHYSVIFVRNDSSVKHLKDLKGKVIAFENPLSTFGYSLPKGLMLERGLKFKLLKTDKENVAPDEVAYQFSNDDENTILWVKKGKVIAGAVDYEIYKLQAKETLDQLRIIEKTISLPPYIISFRENLSPEVVSHLKEVLKKMHQTDEGKAVLKNLNEIWKFQDFSQRTLSPFMKLYDSFSGEFKVK
;
A
#
# COMPACT_ATOMS: atom_id res chain seq x y z
N MET A 1 66.10 -51.70 36.91
CA MET A 1 66.16 -50.89 35.68
C MET A 1 65.10 -51.43 34.71
N THR A 2 63.93 -50.89 34.67
CA THR A 2 62.89 -51.27 33.71
C THR A 2 62.22 -50.00 33.23
N LYS A 3 62.48 -49.71 31.93
CA LYS A 3 61.90 -48.56 31.23
C LYS A 3 60.45 -48.85 30.86
N PHE A 4 59.50 -48.05 31.39
CA PHE A 4 58.15 -48.02 30.91
C PHE A 4 58.01 -47.08 29.74
N SER A 5 57.51 -47.59 28.59
CA SER A 5 57.24 -46.88 27.39
C SER A 5 55.82 -46.30 27.46
N PHE A 6 55.68 -44.97 27.41
CA PHE A 6 54.38 -44.30 27.26
C PHE A 6 53.94 -44.36 25.78
N LYS A 7 52.92 -45.16 25.52
CA LYS A 7 52.22 -45.16 24.24
C LYS A 7 51.31 -43.94 24.13
N LYS A 8 51.50 -43.16 23.06
CA LYS A 8 50.64 -42.04 22.69
C LYS A 8 49.19 -42.49 22.52
N TRP A 9 48.33 -42.00 23.37
CA TRP A 9 46.88 -41.93 23.17
C TRP A 9 46.49 -40.46 23.28
N GLY A 10 46.36 -39.78 22.16
CA GLY A 10 46.02 -38.38 22.16
C GLY A 10 45.66 -37.84 20.76
N GLY A 11 44.66 -38.40 20.12
CA GLY A 11 44.27 -37.90 18.80
C GLY A 11 42.75 -37.91 18.51
N TYR A 12 41.96 -38.64 19.31
CA TYR A 12 40.54 -38.84 18.98
C TYR A 12 39.54 -38.13 19.95
N SER A 13 39.98 -37.65 21.09
CA SER A 13 39.09 -37.02 22.06
C SER A 13 38.77 -35.54 21.79
N LEU A 14 39.66 -34.84 21.06
CA LEU A 14 39.39 -33.44 20.70
C LEU A 14 38.40 -33.29 19.53
N LEU A 15 38.40 -34.21 18.57
CA LEU A 15 37.46 -34.20 17.45
C LEU A 15 36.04 -34.56 17.86
N PHE A 16 35.86 -35.40 18.88
CA PHE A 16 34.51 -35.75 19.41
C PHE A 16 33.88 -34.63 20.23
N ILE A 17 34.68 -33.79 20.89
CA ILE A 17 34.20 -32.66 21.68
C ILE A 17 33.73 -31.51 20.75
N GLU A 18 34.43 -31.28 19.64
CA GLU A 18 33.98 -30.26 18.65
C GLU A 18 32.68 -30.67 17.94
N ILE A 19 32.54 -31.95 17.59
CA ILE A 19 31.31 -32.46 16.95
C ILE A 19 30.13 -32.44 17.92
N ILE A 20 30.33 -32.75 19.21
CA ILE A 20 29.26 -32.67 20.23
C ILE A 20 28.91 -31.24 20.55
N PHE A 21 29.84 -30.27 20.47
CA PHE A 21 29.56 -28.84 20.67
C PHE A 21 28.70 -28.25 19.55
N PHE A 22 28.88 -28.73 18.29
CA PHE A 22 28.06 -28.32 17.15
C PHE A 22 26.63 -28.90 17.17
N ILE A 23 26.43 -30.08 17.81
CA ILE A 23 25.10 -30.73 17.90
C ILE A 23 24.28 -30.22 19.09
N LEU A 24 24.92 -29.66 20.14
CA LEU A 24 24.26 -29.27 21.37
C LEU A 24 23.94 -27.78 21.51
N PHE A 25 24.44 -26.94 20.62
CA PHE A 25 24.02 -25.54 20.54
C PHE A 25 23.28 -25.33 19.22
N PRO A 26 21.95 -25.42 19.22
CA PRO A 26 21.21 -24.90 18.07
C PRO A 26 21.66 -23.44 17.88
N GLU A 27 22.06 -23.09 16.68
CA GLU A 27 22.33 -21.68 16.32
C GLU A 27 21.18 -20.87 16.92
N ARG A 28 21.50 -20.00 17.88
CA ARG A 28 20.51 -19.06 18.38
C ARG A 28 20.12 -18.22 17.16
N ILE A 29 18.92 -18.50 16.62
CA ILE A 29 18.31 -17.63 15.63
C ILE A 29 18.33 -16.26 16.26
N GLN A 30 19.19 -15.37 15.77
CA GLN A 30 19.27 -14.01 16.28
C GLN A 30 17.91 -13.37 16.01
N ALA A 31 17.16 -13.10 17.08
CA ALA A 31 15.84 -12.55 16.99
C ALA A 31 15.86 -11.26 16.17
N SER A 32 15.05 -11.21 15.14
CA SER A 32 14.99 -10.10 14.19
C SER A 32 13.72 -9.27 14.38
N THR A 33 13.76 -8.04 13.91
CA THR A 33 12.59 -7.14 13.93
C THR A 33 11.86 -7.25 12.61
N LEU A 34 10.55 -7.51 12.65
CA LEU A 34 9.67 -7.42 11.47
C LEU A 34 9.35 -5.95 11.20
N VAL A 35 9.74 -5.43 10.05
CA VAL A 35 9.57 -4.00 9.72
C VAL A 35 8.47 -3.82 8.68
N LEU A 36 7.40 -3.13 9.07
CA LEU A 36 6.30 -2.72 8.20
C LEU A 36 6.46 -1.25 7.79
N ALA A 37 6.33 -0.95 6.51
CA ALA A 37 6.28 0.42 6.04
C ALA A 37 4.84 0.90 5.77
N GLY A 38 4.64 2.19 5.98
CA GLY A 38 3.48 2.97 5.56
C GLY A 38 3.92 4.28 4.87
N ILE A 39 2.98 4.91 4.17
CA ILE A 39 3.18 6.23 3.57
C ILE A 39 2.12 7.18 4.10
N ASN A 40 2.54 8.26 4.77
CA ASN A 40 1.62 9.29 5.24
C ASN A 40 2.32 10.63 5.44
N GLN A 41 1.61 11.72 5.16
CA GLN A 41 2.09 13.09 5.45
C GLN A 41 2.04 13.39 6.95
N ASN A 42 1.21 12.68 7.72
CA ASN A 42 1.13 12.74 9.19
C ASN A 42 1.61 11.41 9.81
N PRO A 43 2.93 11.28 10.11
CA PRO A 43 3.52 10.02 10.56
C PRO A 43 2.94 9.47 11.88
N ASN A 44 2.56 10.34 12.81
CA ASN A 44 2.09 9.91 14.13
C ASN A 44 0.75 9.18 14.05
N ASN A 45 -0.17 9.65 13.23
CA ASN A 45 -1.47 9.01 13.02
C ASN A 45 -1.30 7.62 12.39
N GLU A 46 -0.43 7.51 11.39
CA GLU A 46 -0.16 6.24 10.71
C GLU A 46 0.56 5.25 11.62
N LEU A 47 1.51 5.71 12.44
CA LEU A 47 2.23 4.87 13.41
C LEU A 47 1.27 4.21 14.41
N SER A 48 0.29 4.97 14.94
CA SER A 48 -0.68 4.44 15.91
C SER A 48 -1.55 3.32 15.36
N LYS A 49 -1.79 3.30 14.05
CA LYS A 49 -2.54 2.25 13.35
C LYS A 49 -1.68 1.03 13.02
N LEU A 50 -0.48 1.25 12.49
CA LEU A 50 0.38 0.19 11.96
C LEU A 50 1.18 -0.55 13.02
N LEU A 51 1.53 0.10 14.15
CA LEU A 51 2.36 -0.52 15.19
C LEU A 51 1.68 -1.71 15.88
N PRO A 52 0.41 -1.63 16.31
CA PRO A 52 -0.30 -2.80 16.84
C PRO A 52 -0.37 -3.95 15.82
N PHE A 53 -0.56 -3.63 14.55
CA PHE A 53 -0.66 -4.62 13.48
C PHE A 53 0.67 -5.38 13.28
N VAL A 54 1.79 -4.68 13.14
CA VAL A 54 3.08 -5.34 12.93
C VAL A 54 3.55 -6.10 14.18
N ASN A 55 3.21 -5.64 15.38
CA ASN A 55 3.49 -6.38 16.62
C ASN A 55 2.69 -7.67 16.71
N TYR A 56 1.40 -7.65 16.31
CA TYR A 56 0.59 -8.86 16.21
C TYR A 56 1.23 -9.86 15.26
N LEU A 57 1.66 -9.43 14.07
CA LEU A 57 2.34 -10.30 13.11
C LEU A 57 3.66 -10.86 13.66
N ALA A 58 4.51 -10.02 14.24
CA ALA A 58 5.78 -10.45 14.82
C ALA A 58 5.58 -11.48 15.94
N HIS A 59 4.58 -11.30 16.80
CA HIS A 59 4.23 -12.26 17.85
C HIS A 59 3.90 -13.64 17.29
N HIS A 60 3.14 -13.70 16.20
CA HIS A 60 2.77 -14.97 15.55
C HIS A 60 3.90 -15.56 14.68
N LEU A 61 4.95 -14.79 14.39
CA LEU A 61 6.12 -15.22 13.62
C LEU A 61 7.38 -15.45 14.46
N GLN A 62 7.21 -15.66 15.79
CA GLN A 62 8.36 -15.93 16.69
C GLN A 62 9.12 -17.20 16.31
N SER A 63 8.43 -18.24 15.85
CA SER A 63 9.06 -19.46 15.33
C SER A 63 9.90 -19.22 14.06
N ASP A 64 9.63 -18.14 13.34
CA ASP A 64 10.38 -17.72 12.13
C ASP A 64 11.52 -16.74 12.46
N GLY A 65 11.77 -16.50 13.75
CA GLY A 65 12.87 -15.66 14.23
C GLY A 65 12.54 -14.18 14.42
N PHE A 66 11.27 -13.76 14.36
CA PHE A 66 10.87 -12.39 14.67
C PHE A 66 10.43 -12.28 16.13
N ASP A 67 10.98 -11.31 16.89
CA ASP A 67 10.66 -11.07 18.30
C ASP A 67 9.81 -9.84 18.53
N LYS A 68 9.84 -8.88 17.63
CA LYS A 68 9.09 -7.62 17.73
C LYS A 68 8.78 -7.05 16.35
N GLY A 69 7.74 -6.20 16.31
CA GLY A 69 7.38 -5.38 15.17
C GLY A 69 8.01 -3.98 15.26
N SER A 70 8.22 -3.36 14.11
CA SER A 70 8.60 -1.96 13.97
C SER A 70 7.93 -1.34 12.77
N VAL A 71 7.68 -0.04 12.81
CA VAL A 71 7.05 0.70 11.71
C VAL A 71 7.99 1.76 11.17
N ARG A 72 8.07 1.84 9.84
CA ARG A 72 8.74 2.91 9.12
C ARG A 72 7.73 3.71 8.31
N ILE A 73 7.55 4.99 8.63
CA ILE A 73 6.68 5.89 7.87
C ILE A 73 7.55 6.82 7.02
N GLU A 74 7.23 6.89 5.74
CA GLU A 74 7.84 7.80 4.79
C GLU A 74 6.76 8.68 4.13
N LYS A 75 7.18 9.82 3.58
CA LYS A 75 6.25 10.71 2.88
C LYS A 75 6.10 10.38 1.39
N THR A 76 7.03 9.60 0.84
CA THR A 76 7.11 9.26 -0.58
C THR A 76 7.54 7.82 -0.79
N ILE A 77 7.34 7.29 -2.00
CA ILE A 77 7.64 5.89 -2.35
C ILE A 77 9.15 5.57 -2.45
N PRO A 78 10.03 6.43 -3.03
CA PRO A 78 11.42 6.06 -3.30
C PRO A 78 12.25 5.65 -2.07
N PRO A 79 12.13 6.28 -0.90
CA PRO A 79 12.84 5.84 0.30
C PRO A 79 12.44 4.42 0.72
N ILE A 80 11.12 4.09 0.68
CA ILE A 80 10.63 2.75 1.01
C ILE A 80 11.19 1.72 0.04
N ALA A 81 11.11 1.98 -1.27
CA ALA A 81 11.67 1.10 -2.29
C ALA A 81 13.16 0.80 -2.06
N THR A 82 13.94 1.83 -1.71
CA THR A 82 15.36 1.69 -1.40
C THR A 82 15.60 0.81 -0.17
N LEU A 83 14.82 0.99 0.89
CA LEU A 83 14.95 0.23 2.13
C LEU A 83 14.48 -1.22 1.98
N MET A 84 13.43 -1.48 1.18
CA MET A 84 12.96 -2.84 0.85
C MET A 84 14.02 -3.62 0.06
N LYS A 85 14.67 -3.00 -0.94
CA LYS A 85 15.81 -3.60 -1.67
C LYS A 85 16.97 -3.98 -0.76
N LYS A 86 17.22 -3.18 0.28
CA LYS A 86 18.30 -3.41 1.26
C LYS A 86 17.89 -4.38 2.38
N GLY A 87 16.69 -4.95 2.36
CA GLY A 87 16.16 -5.82 3.41
C GLY A 87 15.96 -5.13 4.76
N LYS A 88 15.79 -3.80 4.77
CA LYS A 88 15.54 -2.99 5.98
C LYS A 88 14.06 -2.75 6.24
N ILE A 89 13.21 -3.07 5.28
CA ILE A 89 11.75 -3.12 5.39
C ILE A 89 11.32 -4.45 4.80
N ASP A 90 10.49 -5.20 5.54
CA ASP A 90 10.00 -6.51 5.13
C ASP A 90 8.66 -6.43 4.43
N LEU A 91 7.76 -5.60 4.96
CA LEU A 91 6.36 -5.50 4.54
C LEU A 91 5.98 -4.06 4.21
N PHE A 92 4.99 -3.93 3.32
CA PHE A 92 4.32 -2.67 3.02
C PHE A 92 2.81 -2.91 2.97
N LEU A 93 2.02 -2.05 3.61
CA LEU A 93 0.57 -2.03 3.51
C LEU A 93 0.13 -0.69 2.91
N GLY A 94 -0.61 -0.75 1.80
CA GLY A 94 -1.12 0.47 1.15
C GLY A 94 -2.07 0.19 0.00
N GLY A 95 -2.47 1.24 -0.70
CA GLY A 95 -3.34 1.13 -1.87
C GLY A 95 -2.64 0.54 -3.10
N PRO A 96 -3.40 0.16 -4.14
CA PRO A 96 -2.86 -0.41 -5.38
C PRO A 96 -1.79 0.45 -6.04
N PHE A 97 -1.94 1.77 -6.09
CA PHE A 97 -0.96 2.66 -6.73
C PHE A 97 0.43 2.55 -6.08
N THR A 98 0.50 2.69 -4.78
CA THR A 98 1.76 2.62 -4.03
C THR A 98 2.37 1.22 -4.09
N SER A 99 1.54 0.17 -4.01
CA SER A 99 1.98 -1.23 -4.11
C SER A 99 2.54 -1.56 -5.49
N VAL A 100 1.89 -1.13 -6.58
CA VAL A 100 2.39 -1.29 -7.95
C VAL A 100 3.68 -0.51 -8.17
N ALA A 101 3.76 0.73 -7.67
CA ALA A 101 4.98 1.51 -7.75
C ALA A 101 6.16 0.84 -7.02
N LEU A 102 5.94 0.27 -5.84
CA LEU A 102 6.96 -0.49 -5.10
C LEU A 102 7.36 -1.78 -5.83
N HIS A 103 6.40 -2.47 -6.45
CA HIS A 103 6.68 -3.63 -7.29
C HIS A 103 7.63 -3.26 -8.44
N GLN A 104 7.36 -2.18 -9.15
CA GLN A 104 8.21 -1.69 -10.25
C GLN A 104 9.59 -1.22 -9.77
N LEU A 105 9.64 -0.49 -8.66
CA LEU A 105 10.87 0.11 -8.14
C LEU A 105 11.73 -0.86 -7.34
N ALA A 106 11.16 -1.82 -6.62
CA ALA A 106 11.86 -2.66 -5.65
C ALA A 106 11.58 -4.17 -5.81
N LYS A 107 10.88 -4.58 -6.87
CA LYS A 107 10.50 -5.97 -7.14
C LYS A 107 9.78 -6.65 -5.98
N THR A 108 8.98 -5.86 -5.24
CA THR A 108 8.16 -6.42 -4.16
C THR A 108 7.13 -7.39 -4.72
N ASN A 109 6.70 -8.34 -3.90
CA ASN A 109 5.65 -9.28 -4.26
C ASN A 109 4.35 -8.91 -3.52
N PHE A 110 3.20 -9.08 -4.19
CA PHE A 110 1.90 -8.91 -3.57
C PHE A 110 1.52 -10.19 -2.80
N LEU A 111 1.11 -10.05 -1.55
CA LEU A 111 0.77 -11.19 -0.70
C LEU A 111 -0.74 -11.44 -0.66
N LEU A 112 -1.49 -10.49 -0.12
CA LEU A 112 -2.94 -10.55 0.08
C LEU A 112 -3.57 -9.18 -0.18
N GLN A 113 -4.88 -9.18 -0.44
CA GLN A 113 -5.66 -7.95 -0.35
C GLN A 113 -6.29 -7.83 1.04
N GLY A 114 -6.27 -6.60 1.58
CA GLY A 114 -7.14 -6.21 2.69
C GLY A 114 -8.46 -5.71 2.13
N ILE A 115 -9.57 -6.18 2.66
CA ILE A 115 -10.91 -5.74 2.27
C ILE A 115 -11.56 -4.95 3.40
N THR A 116 -12.32 -3.95 3.03
CA THR A 116 -13.12 -3.15 3.97
C THR A 116 -14.45 -3.82 4.27
N GLU A 117 -15.15 -3.37 5.29
CA GLU A 117 -16.48 -3.87 5.58
C GLU A 117 -17.43 -3.58 4.40
N GLY A 118 -17.99 -4.64 3.84
CA GLY A 118 -18.95 -4.57 2.72
C GLY A 118 -18.38 -4.52 1.32
N SER A 119 -17.05 -4.40 1.11
CA SER A 119 -16.48 -4.39 -0.24
C SER A 119 -15.07 -4.96 -0.32
N ASP A 120 -14.86 -5.86 -1.29
CA ASP A 120 -13.54 -6.39 -1.68
C ASP A 120 -12.93 -5.65 -2.88
N LYS A 121 -13.69 -4.70 -3.46
CA LYS A 121 -13.30 -3.93 -4.65
C LYS A 121 -13.82 -2.52 -4.57
N HIS A 122 -12.93 -1.58 -4.72
CA HIS A 122 -13.21 -0.16 -4.82
C HIS A 122 -13.00 0.35 -6.24
N TYR A 123 -13.66 1.44 -6.61
CA TYR A 123 -13.49 2.12 -7.87
C TYR A 123 -13.66 3.64 -7.69
N SER A 124 -13.10 4.39 -8.60
CA SER A 124 -13.26 5.84 -8.57
C SER A 124 -14.51 6.29 -9.31
N VAL A 125 -15.12 7.32 -8.82
CA VAL A 125 -16.13 8.09 -9.53
C VAL A 125 -15.58 9.46 -9.89
N ILE A 126 -15.80 9.88 -11.14
CA ILE A 126 -15.57 11.25 -11.59
C ILE A 126 -16.92 11.93 -11.62
N PHE A 127 -17.05 13.04 -10.92
CA PHE A 127 -18.33 13.70 -10.69
C PHE A 127 -18.25 15.21 -10.87
N VAL A 128 -19.41 15.81 -11.12
CA VAL A 128 -19.61 17.23 -11.31
C VAL A 128 -20.88 17.67 -10.57
N ARG A 129 -21.13 18.98 -10.48
CA ARG A 129 -22.42 19.48 -10.01
C ARG A 129 -23.54 19.11 -11.00
N ASN A 130 -24.75 18.92 -10.52
CA ASN A 130 -25.91 18.59 -11.33
C ASN A 130 -26.21 19.65 -12.40
N ASP A 131 -26.00 20.93 -12.08
CA ASP A 131 -26.22 22.08 -12.98
C ASP A 131 -25.06 22.33 -13.96
N SER A 132 -23.97 21.51 -13.89
CA SER A 132 -22.82 21.65 -14.78
C SER A 132 -23.17 21.30 -16.22
N SER A 133 -22.60 22.03 -17.19
CA SER A 133 -22.67 21.72 -18.62
C SER A 133 -21.81 20.52 -19.03
N VAL A 134 -20.85 20.06 -18.17
CA VAL A 134 -19.95 18.93 -18.43
C VAL A 134 -20.74 17.63 -18.34
N LYS A 135 -20.84 16.88 -19.43
CA LYS A 135 -21.56 15.59 -19.49
C LYS A 135 -20.63 14.39 -19.68
N HIS A 136 -19.47 14.62 -20.27
CA HIS A 136 -18.49 13.58 -20.62
C HIS A 136 -17.09 14.04 -20.26
N LEU A 137 -16.12 13.10 -20.15
CA LEU A 137 -14.73 13.43 -19.82
C LEU A 137 -14.11 14.46 -20.78
N LYS A 138 -14.43 14.40 -22.08
CA LYS A 138 -13.92 15.36 -23.08
C LYS A 138 -14.30 16.81 -22.80
N ASP A 139 -15.41 17.02 -22.10
CA ASP A 139 -15.92 18.36 -21.77
C ASP A 139 -15.12 19.01 -20.64
N LEU A 140 -14.19 18.28 -20.02
CA LEU A 140 -13.25 18.76 -18.99
C LEU A 140 -12.09 19.58 -19.58
N LYS A 141 -11.87 19.54 -20.90
CA LYS A 141 -10.85 20.38 -21.54
C LYS A 141 -11.06 21.86 -21.27
N GLY A 142 -9.97 22.56 -20.95
CA GLY A 142 -10.01 23.98 -20.55
C GLY A 142 -10.54 24.21 -19.12
N LYS A 143 -10.73 23.16 -18.33
CA LYS A 143 -11.34 23.24 -16.98
C LYS A 143 -10.41 22.66 -15.93
N VAL A 144 -10.79 22.86 -14.64
CA VAL A 144 -10.04 22.41 -13.47
C VAL A 144 -10.79 21.27 -12.78
N ILE A 145 -10.11 20.16 -12.52
CA ILE A 145 -10.57 19.03 -11.71
C ILE A 145 -9.81 18.99 -10.37
N ALA A 146 -10.44 18.60 -9.29
CA ALA A 146 -9.79 18.28 -8.03
C ALA A 146 -9.50 16.77 -7.94
N PHE A 147 -8.29 16.44 -7.48
CA PHE A 147 -7.88 15.13 -7.03
C PHE A 147 -7.51 15.17 -5.55
N GLU A 148 -7.56 14.02 -4.88
CA GLU A 148 -7.25 13.93 -3.45
C GLU A 148 -5.79 14.29 -3.14
N ASN A 149 -4.85 13.40 -3.43
CA ASN A 149 -3.42 13.59 -3.21
C ASN A 149 -2.58 12.73 -4.18
N PRO A 150 -1.27 13.00 -4.34
CA PRO A 150 -0.43 12.33 -5.33
C PRO A 150 -0.26 10.82 -5.15
N LEU A 151 -0.54 10.29 -3.95
CA LEU A 151 -0.35 8.88 -3.60
C LEU A 151 -1.67 8.10 -3.60
N SER A 152 -2.79 8.79 -3.78
CA SER A 152 -4.11 8.15 -3.81
C SER A 152 -4.31 7.29 -5.07
N THR A 153 -4.81 6.08 -4.85
CA THR A 153 -5.25 5.21 -5.94
C THR A 153 -6.56 5.72 -6.53
N PHE A 154 -7.58 5.84 -5.70
CA PHE A 154 -8.95 6.11 -6.15
C PHE A 154 -9.24 7.59 -6.30
N GLY A 155 -8.61 8.44 -5.52
CA GLY A 155 -8.77 9.90 -5.62
C GLY A 155 -7.82 10.56 -6.62
N TYR A 156 -6.89 9.82 -7.27
CA TYR A 156 -5.94 10.41 -8.23
C TYR A 156 -5.49 9.49 -9.35
N SER A 157 -4.66 8.46 -9.05
CA SER A 157 -3.93 7.76 -10.10
C SER A 157 -4.83 6.97 -11.04
N LEU A 158 -5.86 6.31 -10.51
CA LEU A 158 -6.79 5.50 -11.29
C LEU A 158 -7.71 6.38 -12.18
N PRO A 159 -8.41 7.41 -11.66
CA PRO A 159 -9.23 8.27 -12.51
C PRO A 159 -8.40 9.11 -13.49
N LYS A 160 -7.23 9.63 -13.10
CA LYS A 160 -6.33 10.33 -14.03
C LYS A 160 -5.84 9.41 -15.13
N GLY A 161 -5.44 8.18 -14.79
CA GLY A 161 -5.00 7.19 -15.75
C GLY A 161 -6.08 6.87 -16.80
N LEU A 162 -7.32 6.62 -16.38
CA LEU A 162 -8.47 6.44 -17.28
C LEU A 162 -8.61 7.64 -18.25
N MET A 163 -8.49 8.86 -17.76
CA MET A 163 -8.62 10.06 -18.58
C MET A 163 -7.44 10.21 -19.55
N LEU A 164 -6.21 9.84 -19.15
CA LEU A 164 -5.04 9.78 -20.04
C LEU A 164 -5.25 8.77 -21.18
N GLU A 165 -5.79 7.58 -20.88
CA GLU A 165 -6.16 6.56 -21.90
C GLU A 165 -7.20 7.10 -22.90
N ARG A 166 -8.06 8.02 -22.48
CA ARG A 166 -9.04 8.70 -23.34
C ARG A 166 -8.46 9.91 -24.06
N GLY A 167 -7.11 10.10 -24.03
CA GLY A 167 -6.39 11.14 -24.75
C GLY A 167 -6.47 12.54 -24.15
N LEU A 168 -6.85 12.67 -22.87
CA LEU A 168 -6.81 13.95 -22.19
C LEU A 168 -5.37 14.25 -21.73
N LYS A 169 -4.97 15.52 -21.82
CA LYS A 169 -3.68 16.00 -21.33
C LYS A 169 -3.89 16.73 -20.01
N PHE A 170 -2.92 16.62 -19.11
CA PHE A 170 -3.04 17.20 -17.78
C PHE A 170 -1.96 18.23 -17.45
N LYS A 171 -2.38 19.26 -16.72
CA LYS A 171 -1.50 20.28 -16.14
C LYS A 171 -1.79 20.43 -14.66
N LEU A 172 -0.78 20.20 -13.80
CA LEU A 172 -0.87 20.54 -12.37
C LEU A 172 -0.80 22.05 -12.20
N LEU A 173 -1.80 22.65 -11.58
CA LEU A 173 -1.78 24.06 -11.20
C LEU A 173 -1.11 24.20 -9.83
N LYS A 174 -0.14 25.12 -9.76
CA LYS A 174 0.50 25.53 -8.50
C LYS A 174 -0.31 26.59 -7.74
N THR A 175 -1.08 27.36 -8.49
CA THR A 175 -1.95 28.42 -7.96
C THR A 175 -3.27 28.51 -8.75
N ASP A 176 -4.32 29.03 -8.12
CA ASP A 176 -5.64 29.24 -8.75
C ASP A 176 -5.62 30.30 -9.88
N LYS A 177 -4.51 31.06 -10.04
CA LYS A 177 -4.37 32.13 -11.02
C LYS A 177 -3.73 31.68 -12.33
N GLU A 178 -3.31 30.41 -12.43
CA GLU A 178 -2.69 29.92 -13.66
C GLU A 178 -3.73 29.69 -14.75
N ASN A 179 -3.38 30.06 -15.99
CA ASN A 179 -4.22 29.82 -17.15
C ASN A 179 -4.25 28.33 -17.52
N VAL A 180 -5.43 27.84 -17.90
CA VAL A 180 -5.66 26.50 -18.42
C VAL A 180 -5.76 26.57 -19.94
N ALA A 181 -4.93 25.81 -20.65
CA ALA A 181 -5.01 25.71 -22.10
C ALA A 181 -6.32 25.02 -22.53
N PRO A 182 -6.95 25.44 -23.66
CA PRO A 182 -8.25 24.90 -24.07
C PRO A 182 -8.25 23.40 -24.38
N ASP A 183 -7.09 22.78 -24.66
CA ASP A 183 -6.91 21.35 -24.97
C ASP A 183 -6.43 20.51 -23.80
N GLU A 184 -6.15 21.12 -22.64
CA GLU A 184 -5.68 20.48 -21.42
C GLU A 184 -6.77 20.44 -20.35
N VAL A 185 -6.66 19.50 -19.41
CA VAL A 185 -7.39 19.47 -18.15
C VAL A 185 -6.42 19.89 -17.05
N ALA A 186 -6.70 21.00 -16.40
CA ALA A 186 -5.91 21.38 -15.24
C ALA A 186 -6.37 20.64 -13.99
N TYR A 187 -5.48 20.45 -13.03
CA TYR A 187 -5.85 19.84 -11.76
C TYR A 187 -5.12 20.42 -10.56
N GLN A 188 -5.75 20.27 -9.40
CA GLN A 188 -5.21 20.63 -8.09
C GLN A 188 -5.46 19.49 -7.10
N PHE A 189 -4.62 19.40 -6.07
CA PHE A 189 -4.83 18.48 -4.96
C PHE A 189 -5.61 19.16 -3.85
N SER A 190 -6.68 18.51 -3.41
CA SER A 190 -7.53 18.95 -2.29
C SER A 190 -7.01 18.46 -0.94
N ASN A 191 -6.09 17.47 -0.97
CA ASN A 191 -5.47 16.73 0.12
C ASN A 191 -6.38 15.75 0.87
N ASP A 192 -7.67 15.65 0.49
CA ASP A 192 -8.65 14.83 1.17
C ASP A 192 -9.89 14.67 0.29
N ASP A 193 -10.56 13.52 0.36
CA ASP A 193 -11.74 13.20 -0.46
C ASP A 193 -12.92 14.13 -0.15
N GLU A 194 -13.14 14.47 1.12
CA GLU A 194 -14.22 15.34 1.56
C GLU A 194 -14.02 16.76 1.02
N ASN A 195 -12.78 17.25 1.04
CA ASN A 195 -12.42 18.52 0.40
C ASN A 195 -12.65 18.47 -1.11
N THR A 196 -12.32 17.36 -1.78
CA THR A 196 -12.59 17.18 -3.21
C THR A 196 -14.09 17.37 -3.50
N ILE A 197 -14.94 16.71 -2.72
CA ILE A 197 -16.40 16.80 -2.85
C ILE A 197 -16.87 18.22 -2.57
N LEU A 198 -16.38 18.85 -1.50
CA LEU A 198 -16.73 20.21 -1.13
C LEU A 198 -16.33 21.23 -2.19
N TRP A 199 -15.15 21.10 -2.81
CA TRP A 199 -14.69 22.02 -3.86
C TRP A 199 -15.58 21.98 -5.09
N VAL A 200 -16.01 20.78 -5.51
CA VAL A 200 -16.99 20.65 -6.60
C VAL A 200 -18.35 21.25 -6.21
N LYS A 201 -18.87 20.90 -5.04
CA LYS A 201 -20.16 21.42 -4.53
C LYS A 201 -20.18 22.95 -4.47
N LYS A 202 -19.06 23.57 -4.05
CA LYS A 202 -18.92 25.03 -3.97
C LYS A 202 -18.56 25.70 -5.29
N GLY A 203 -18.35 24.92 -6.36
CA GLY A 203 -17.96 25.46 -7.67
C GLY A 203 -16.53 26.02 -7.74
N LYS A 204 -15.65 25.66 -6.77
CA LYS A 204 -14.24 26.03 -6.82
C LYS A 204 -13.54 25.34 -7.99
N VAL A 205 -13.93 24.10 -8.29
CA VAL A 205 -13.51 23.31 -9.46
C VAL A 205 -14.74 22.76 -10.16
N ILE A 206 -14.59 22.40 -11.44
CA ILE A 206 -15.72 21.92 -12.24
C ILE A 206 -16.05 20.45 -11.98
N ALA A 207 -15.04 19.66 -11.64
CA ALA A 207 -15.16 18.22 -11.40
C ALA A 207 -14.25 17.77 -10.23
N GLY A 208 -14.52 16.59 -9.72
CA GLY A 208 -13.68 15.91 -8.74
C GLY A 208 -13.66 14.41 -9.02
N ALA A 209 -12.67 13.74 -8.43
CA ALA A 209 -12.58 12.28 -8.45
C ALA A 209 -12.26 11.77 -7.05
N VAL A 210 -13.04 10.79 -6.57
CA VAL A 210 -12.89 10.17 -5.25
C VAL A 210 -13.21 8.68 -5.32
N ASP A 211 -12.88 7.94 -4.25
CA ASP A 211 -13.39 6.59 -4.05
C ASP A 211 -14.92 6.60 -3.96
N TYR A 212 -15.57 5.66 -4.64
CA TYR A 212 -17.03 5.54 -4.59
C TYR A 212 -17.55 5.22 -3.19
N GLU A 213 -16.79 4.48 -2.38
CA GLU A 213 -17.16 4.18 -1.00
C GLU A 213 -17.30 5.47 -0.18
N ILE A 214 -16.39 6.42 -0.35
CA ILE A 214 -16.47 7.75 0.28
C ILE A 214 -17.59 8.61 -0.32
N TYR A 215 -17.75 8.55 -1.66
CA TYR A 215 -18.83 9.30 -2.34
C TYR A 215 -20.21 8.91 -1.83
N LYS A 216 -20.51 7.60 -1.75
CA LYS A 216 -21.83 7.09 -1.34
C LYS A 216 -22.19 7.38 0.12
N LEU A 217 -21.20 7.63 0.98
CA LEU A 217 -21.41 7.96 2.40
C LEU A 217 -21.78 9.43 2.63
N GLN A 218 -21.74 10.26 1.58
CA GLN A 218 -22.13 11.66 1.72
C GLN A 218 -23.62 11.80 2.03
N ALA A 219 -23.95 12.85 2.77
CA ALA A 219 -25.34 13.18 3.05
C ALA A 219 -26.16 13.34 1.76
N LYS A 220 -27.43 12.94 1.81
CA LYS A 220 -28.33 12.98 0.65
C LYS A 220 -28.36 14.34 -0.02
N GLU A 221 -28.41 15.43 0.77
CA GLU A 221 -28.42 16.81 0.28
C GLU A 221 -27.18 17.19 -0.50
N THR A 222 -26.05 16.50 -0.26
CA THR A 222 -24.82 16.65 -1.05
C THR A 222 -24.91 15.85 -2.33
N LEU A 223 -25.33 14.59 -2.27
CA LEU A 223 -25.50 13.73 -3.43
C LEU A 223 -26.50 14.28 -4.43
N ASP A 224 -27.60 14.86 -3.97
CA ASP A 224 -28.64 15.50 -4.81
C ASP A 224 -28.10 16.70 -5.62
N GLN A 225 -26.97 17.28 -5.23
CA GLN A 225 -26.31 18.38 -5.95
C GLN A 225 -25.22 17.92 -6.93
N LEU A 226 -24.89 16.64 -6.93
CA LEU A 226 -23.79 16.06 -7.68
C LEU A 226 -24.29 14.97 -8.62
N ARG A 227 -23.58 14.76 -9.72
CA ARG A 227 -23.78 13.59 -10.61
C ARG A 227 -22.46 13.00 -11.07
N ILE A 228 -22.44 11.70 -11.12
CA ILE A 228 -21.32 10.94 -11.66
C ILE A 228 -21.36 11.02 -13.19
N ILE A 229 -20.23 11.30 -13.81
CA ILE A 229 -20.07 11.33 -15.27
C ILE A 229 -19.25 10.15 -15.80
N GLU A 230 -18.44 9.52 -14.95
CA GLU A 230 -17.63 8.35 -15.34
C GLU A 230 -17.27 7.52 -14.11
N LYS A 231 -16.99 6.22 -14.33
CA LYS A 231 -16.49 5.26 -13.32
C LYS A 231 -15.26 4.55 -13.86
N THR A 232 -14.34 4.21 -12.97
CA THR A 232 -13.14 3.45 -13.34
C THR A 232 -13.39 1.95 -13.23
N ILE A 233 -12.38 1.14 -13.60
CA ILE A 233 -12.30 -0.27 -13.20
C ILE A 233 -12.23 -0.38 -11.67
N SER A 234 -12.57 -1.58 -11.17
CA SER A 234 -12.47 -1.89 -9.73
C SER A 234 -11.14 -2.55 -9.39
N LEU A 235 -10.57 -2.17 -8.25
CA LEU A 235 -9.33 -2.71 -7.71
C LEU A 235 -9.51 -3.10 -6.24
N PRO A 236 -8.64 -3.96 -5.67
CA PRO A 236 -8.58 -4.18 -4.23
C PRO A 236 -8.38 -2.85 -3.48
N PRO A 237 -9.04 -2.60 -2.33
CA PRO A 237 -8.82 -1.34 -1.59
C PRO A 237 -7.43 -1.24 -0.99
N TYR A 238 -6.91 -2.34 -0.45
CA TYR A 238 -5.58 -2.42 0.17
C TYR A 238 -4.83 -3.65 -0.30
N ILE A 239 -3.50 -3.54 -0.35
CA ILE A 239 -2.59 -4.63 -0.67
C ILE A 239 -1.49 -4.67 0.38
N ILE A 240 -1.26 -5.85 0.97
CA ILE A 240 -0.05 -6.11 1.70
C ILE A 240 0.97 -6.74 0.75
N SER A 241 2.17 -6.16 0.73
CA SER A 241 3.29 -6.56 -0.11
C SER A 241 4.51 -6.87 0.74
N PHE A 242 5.42 -7.70 0.23
CA PHE A 242 6.66 -8.07 0.91
C PHE A 242 7.88 -7.91 -0.01
N ARG A 243 9.06 -7.72 0.58
CA ARG A 243 10.33 -7.60 -0.16
C ARG A 243 10.67 -8.88 -0.91
N GLU A 244 11.40 -8.75 -2.02
CA GLU A 244 11.76 -9.85 -2.93
C GLU A 244 12.41 -11.04 -2.20
N ASN A 245 13.31 -10.79 -1.26
CA ASN A 245 14.14 -11.81 -0.60
C ASN A 245 13.61 -12.22 0.79
N LEU A 246 12.32 -12.12 1.07
CA LEU A 246 11.72 -12.72 2.26
C LEU A 246 11.61 -14.25 2.04
N SER A 247 11.97 -15.07 3.05
CA SER A 247 11.98 -16.51 2.85
C SER A 247 10.57 -17.07 2.57
N PRO A 248 10.44 -18.11 1.72
CA PRO A 248 9.15 -18.70 1.40
C PRO A 248 8.39 -19.23 2.63
N GLU A 249 9.11 -19.73 3.63
CA GLU A 249 8.55 -20.23 4.89
C GLU A 249 7.87 -19.09 5.65
N VAL A 250 8.58 -17.97 5.84
CA VAL A 250 8.04 -16.75 6.48
C VAL A 250 6.84 -16.25 5.70
N VAL A 251 6.91 -16.18 4.37
CA VAL A 251 5.81 -15.73 3.51
C VAL A 251 4.58 -16.62 3.68
N SER A 252 4.77 -17.94 3.72
CA SER A 252 3.68 -18.91 3.91
C SER A 252 3.00 -18.74 5.26
N HIS A 253 3.78 -18.66 6.33
CA HIS A 253 3.27 -18.50 7.69
C HIS A 253 2.57 -17.13 7.86
N LEU A 254 3.20 -16.06 7.39
CA LEU A 254 2.60 -14.71 7.36
C LEU A 254 1.24 -14.69 6.67
N LYS A 255 1.12 -15.38 5.54
CA LYS A 255 -0.13 -15.51 4.80
C LYS A 255 -1.22 -16.20 5.60
N GLU A 256 -0.88 -17.26 6.32
CA GLU A 256 -1.82 -17.98 7.20
C GLU A 256 -2.27 -17.11 8.37
N VAL A 257 -1.34 -16.42 9.05
CA VAL A 257 -1.64 -15.52 10.17
C VAL A 257 -2.62 -14.43 9.71
N LEU A 258 -2.31 -13.75 8.63
CA LEU A 258 -3.16 -12.68 8.08
C LEU A 258 -4.56 -13.16 7.72
N LYS A 259 -4.68 -14.32 7.07
CA LYS A 259 -5.99 -14.89 6.67
C LYS A 259 -6.86 -15.31 7.85
N LYS A 260 -6.26 -15.68 8.98
CA LYS A 260 -6.96 -16.09 10.20
C LYS A 260 -7.21 -14.94 11.19
N MET A 261 -6.54 -13.81 11.00
CA MET A 261 -6.54 -12.69 11.94
C MET A 261 -7.95 -12.23 12.35
N HIS A 262 -8.88 -12.16 11.40
CA HIS A 262 -10.29 -11.76 11.66
C HIS A 262 -11.10 -12.79 12.45
N GLN A 263 -10.55 -13.99 12.76
CA GLN A 263 -11.24 -15.07 13.48
C GLN A 263 -10.98 -15.00 14.98
N THR A 264 -9.96 -14.28 15.44
CA THR A 264 -9.60 -14.13 16.85
C THR A 264 -10.02 -12.75 17.38
N ASP A 265 -10.33 -12.66 18.69
CA ASP A 265 -10.73 -11.37 19.28
C ASP A 265 -9.58 -10.37 19.28
N GLU A 266 -8.34 -10.83 19.52
CA GLU A 266 -7.13 -10.00 19.42
C GLU A 266 -6.96 -9.46 17.99
N GLY A 267 -7.01 -10.34 16.99
CA GLY A 267 -6.88 -9.94 15.58
C GLY A 267 -7.96 -8.97 15.13
N LYS A 268 -9.23 -9.17 15.54
CA LYS A 268 -10.34 -8.25 15.29
C LYS A 268 -10.08 -6.87 15.89
N ALA A 269 -9.58 -6.82 17.14
CA ALA A 269 -9.26 -5.57 17.81
C ALA A 269 -8.17 -4.79 17.07
N VAL A 270 -7.14 -5.47 16.56
CA VAL A 270 -6.08 -4.86 15.74
C VAL A 270 -6.63 -4.37 14.40
N LEU A 271 -7.40 -5.20 13.69
CA LEU A 271 -7.98 -4.85 12.38
C LEU A 271 -8.91 -3.65 12.45
N LYS A 272 -9.69 -3.52 13.52
CA LYS A 272 -10.61 -2.39 13.75
C LYS A 272 -9.90 -1.02 13.68
N ASN A 273 -8.63 -0.97 14.07
CA ASN A 273 -7.82 0.25 14.04
C ASN A 273 -7.01 0.41 12.75
N LEU A 274 -7.02 -0.60 11.86
CA LEU A 274 -6.19 -0.66 10.67
C LEU A 274 -6.97 -0.25 9.42
N ASN A 275 -7.08 1.07 9.17
CA ASN A 275 -7.64 1.60 7.91
C ASN A 275 -8.96 0.93 7.47
N GLU A 276 -9.83 0.59 8.43
CA GLU A 276 -11.12 -0.07 8.19
C GLU A 276 -11.02 -1.46 7.51
N ILE A 277 -9.83 -2.07 7.54
CA ILE A 277 -9.64 -3.43 7.02
C ILE A 277 -10.37 -4.41 7.93
N TRP A 278 -11.33 -5.15 7.35
CA TRP A 278 -12.08 -6.17 8.08
C TRP A 278 -11.37 -7.52 8.10
N LYS A 279 -10.75 -7.91 6.96
CA LYS A 279 -9.95 -9.15 6.85
C LYS A 279 -8.97 -9.07 5.69
N PHE A 280 -8.01 -10.00 5.68
CA PHE A 280 -7.14 -10.28 4.55
C PHE A 280 -7.59 -11.55 3.82
N GLN A 281 -7.49 -11.54 2.48
CA GLN A 281 -7.82 -12.69 1.65
C GLN A 281 -6.94 -12.78 0.40
N ASP A 282 -6.91 -13.97 -0.20
CA ASP A 282 -6.26 -14.15 -1.50
C ASP A 282 -6.95 -13.29 -2.57
N PHE A 283 -6.16 -12.81 -3.52
CA PHE A 283 -6.66 -12.17 -4.72
C PHE A 283 -5.86 -12.62 -5.94
N SER A 284 -6.46 -12.54 -7.11
CA SER A 284 -5.74 -12.78 -8.35
C SER A 284 -4.90 -11.57 -8.71
N GLN A 285 -3.59 -11.74 -8.87
CA GLN A 285 -2.70 -10.67 -9.38
C GLN A 285 -3.16 -10.15 -10.75
N ARG A 286 -3.90 -10.96 -11.53
CA ARG A 286 -4.54 -10.52 -12.78
C ARG A 286 -5.50 -9.36 -12.58
N THR A 287 -6.07 -9.21 -11.39
CA THR A 287 -6.93 -8.05 -11.04
C THR A 287 -6.18 -6.73 -11.14
N LEU A 288 -4.87 -6.73 -10.86
CA LEU A 288 -4.01 -5.56 -10.97
C LEU A 288 -3.47 -5.33 -12.39
N SER A 289 -3.51 -6.34 -13.27
CA SER A 289 -2.88 -6.27 -14.60
C SER A 289 -3.33 -5.07 -15.45
N PRO A 290 -4.63 -4.69 -15.50
CA PRO A 290 -5.04 -3.49 -16.23
C PRO A 290 -4.42 -2.22 -15.63
N PHE A 291 -4.40 -2.13 -14.31
CA PHE A 291 -3.83 -0.98 -13.62
C PHE A 291 -2.29 -0.92 -13.72
N MET A 292 -1.60 -2.07 -13.71
CA MET A 292 -0.16 -2.13 -13.95
C MET A 292 0.19 -1.63 -15.36
N LYS A 293 -0.55 -2.05 -16.39
CA LYS A 293 -0.38 -1.54 -17.77
C LYS A 293 -0.61 -0.03 -17.84
N LEU A 294 -1.65 0.46 -17.18
CA LEU A 294 -1.94 1.87 -17.06
C LEU A 294 -0.78 2.62 -16.40
N TYR A 295 -0.30 2.11 -15.28
CA TYR A 295 0.84 2.67 -14.56
C TYR A 295 2.10 2.71 -15.44
N ASP A 296 2.44 1.63 -16.14
CA ASP A 296 3.60 1.55 -17.03
C ASP A 296 3.53 2.56 -18.18
N SER A 297 2.35 2.71 -18.78
CA SER A 297 2.12 3.65 -19.87
C SER A 297 2.27 5.12 -19.45
N PHE A 298 1.92 5.45 -18.20
CA PHE A 298 1.85 6.82 -17.70
C PHE A 298 2.71 7.06 -16.43
N SER A 299 3.66 6.19 -16.14
CA SER A 299 4.50 6.32 -14.94
C SER A 299 5.23 7.66 -14.85
N GLY A 300 5.57 8.27 -15.99
CA GLY A 300 6.14 9.62 -16.07
C GLY A 300 5.23 10.71 -15.50
N GLU A 301 3.90 10.55 -15.65
CA GLU A 301 2.88 11.46 -15.16
C GLU A 301 2.65 11.35 -13.64
N PHE A 302 3.06 10.22 -13.04
CA PHE A 302 2.92 9.92 -11.62
C PHE A 302 4.24 10.07 -10.84
N LYS A 303 5.32 10.56 -11.47
CA LYS A 303 6.59 10.79 -10.78
C LYS A 303 6.39 11.82 -9.69
N VAL A 304 6.31 11.35 -8.46
CA VAL A 304 6.48 12.17 -7.26
C VAL A 304 7.98 12.42 -7.13
N LYS A 305 8.40 13.67 -7.38
CA LYS A 305 9.77 14.11 -7.14
C LYS A 305 10.07 14.16 -5.66
#